data_2576b263b45d1bf146d2e8b27e0b3d26
#
_entry.id   2576b263b45d1bf146d2e8b27e0b3d26
#
_cell.length_a   1.000
_cell.length_b   1.000
_cell.length_c   1.000
_cell.angle_alpha   90.00
_cell.angle_beta   90.00
_cell.angle_gamma   90.00
#
_symmetry.space_group_name_H-M   'P 1'
#
loop_
_entity.id
_entity.type
_entity.pdbx_description
1 polymer ?
#
loop_
_entity_poly.entity_id
_entity_poly.type
_entity_poly.pdbx_seq_one_letter_code
_entity_poly.pdbx_strand_id
1 'polypeptide(L)'
;MSARKATKSRSRGTAGKGKAASRKPAQAKKKARSKKKAASKPRKKAAARSRKVAAKQAAAKAKSQRRVFFFGGGRADGHAGMKEVLGGKGANLAEMTSLGIPVPPGFTISTDVCAEFNKRGQRLPVAVKADVLTALANVEQLMDLRFGD
;
A
#
# COMPACT_ATOMS: atom_id res chain seq x y z
N MET A 1 29.96 31.78 37.66
CA MET A 1 30.92 30.96 38.42
C MET A 1 31.08 29.67 37.68
N SER A 2 32.12 29.57 36.93
CA SER A 2 33.34 28.75 37.09
C SER A 2 33.09 27.30 36.77
N ALA A 3 33.81 26.60 36.00
CA ALA A 3 35.06 26.67 35.25
C ALA A 3 35.28 25.25 34.68
N ARG A 4 35.68 25.17 33.44
CA ARG A 4 36.90 24.57 32.88
C ARG A 4 37.34 23.19 33.42
N LYS A 5 37.57 22.24 32.52
CA LYS A 5 38.94 21.81 32.19
C LYS A 5 38.99 20.79 31.04
N ALA A 6 39.88 21.07 30.13
CA ALA A 6 40.43 20.27 29.05
C ALA A 6 41.67 19.51 29.52
N THR A 7 42.01 18.37 28.89
CA THR A 7 43.35 17.80 28.66
C THR A 7 43.23 16.71 27.62
N LYS A 8 43.76 16.72 26.43
CA LYS A 8 45.08 16.78 25.77
C LYS A 8 46.09 15.69 26.22
N SER A 9 46.43 14.77 25.32
CA SER A 9 47.76 14.14 25.13
C SER A 9 47.64 13.06 24.00
N ARG A 10 48.23 13.18 22.80
CA ARG A 10 49.61 13.06 22.30
C ARG A 10 50.24 11.69 22.59
N SER A 11 50.58 10.92 21.51
CA SER A 11 51.92 10.68 20.93
C SER A 11 51.86 9.48 19.97
N ARG A 12 52.32 9.63 18.73
CA ARG A 12 53.65 9.35 18.16
C ARG A 12 54.04 7.88 18.22
N GLY A 13 54.28 7.27 17.08
CA GLY A 13 55.41 7.09 16.19
C GLY A 13 55.40 5.60 15.78
N THR A 14 55.94 5.07 14.78
CA THR A 14 57.10 5.28 13.92
C THR A 14 57.07 4.17 12.83
N ALA A 15 57.27 4.53 11.64
CA ALA A 15 58.15 4.08 10.57
C ALA A 15 58.74 2.66 10.62
N GLY A 16 58.65 1.94 9.48
CA GLY A 16 59.46 0.76 9.16
C GLY A 16 59.47 0.49 7.65
N LYS A 17 60.57 0.90 7.00
CA LYS A 17 60.97 0.66 5.61
C LYS A 17 61.47 -0.78 5.40
N GLY A 18 61.35 -1.29 4.16
CA GLY A 18 62.11 -2.42 3.63
C GLY A 18 61.50 -3.01 2.37
N LYS A 19 61.86 -2.53 1.20
CA LYS A 19 62.79 -2.95 0.15
C LYS A 19 62.53 -4.34 -0.43
N ALA A 20 62.04 -4.33 -1.67
CA ALA A 20 62.65 -4.78 -2.95
C ALA A 20 62.94 -6.26 -3.14
N ALA A 21 62.38 -6.84 -4.20
CA ALA A 21 63.07 -7.38 -5.36
C ALA A 21 62.18 -8.33 -6.18
N SER A 22 61.87 -7.93 -7.39
CA SER A 22 62.07 -8.55 -8.69
C SER A 22 61.94 -10.06 -8.81
N ARG A 23 61.05 -10.50 -9.69
CA ARG A 23 61.33 -11.39 -10.86
C ARG A 23 60.01 -11.76 -11.59
N LYS A 24 59.88 -11.32 -12.82
CA LYS A 24 59.17 -11.99 -13.93
C LYS A 24 60.10 -13.07 -14.52
N PRO A 25 59.68 -13.98 -15.42
CA PRO A 25 58.43 -14.11 -16.16
C PRO A 25 57.95 -15.57 -16.41
N ALA A 26 56.94 -15.67 -17.24
CA ALA A 26 56.66 -16.75 -18.21
C ALA A 26 55.49 -17.67 -17.98
N GLN A 27 54.53 -17.48 -18.89
CA GLN A 27 53.80 -18.50 -19.66
C GLN A 27 52.84 -19.43 -18.94
N ALA A 28 51.55 -19.28 -19.29
CA ALA A 28 50.83 -20.28 -20.06
C ALA A 28 49.46 -19.81 -20.48
N LYS A 29 49.30 -19.60 -21.77
CA LYS A 29 48.03 -19.60 -22.52
C LYS A 29 47.36 -20.96 -22.32
N LYS A 30 46.05 -20.95 -22.10
CA LYS A 30 44.99 -21.90 -22.46
C LYS A 30 44.06 -22.19 -21.29
N LYS A 31 42.89 -21.55 -21.32
CA LYS A 31 41.54 -22.11 -21.12
C LYS A 31 40.52 -21.00 -21.03
N ALA A 32 40.26 -20.39 -22.16
CA ALA A 32 39.01 -19.66 -22.38
C ALA A 32 38.09 -20.61 -23.18
N ARG A 33 37.21 -21.34 -22.49
CA ARG A 33 35.97 -21.89 -23.10
C ARG A 33 35.19 -22.62 -22.02
N SER A 34 34.15 -22.04 -21.60
CA SER A 34 32.95 -22.63 -20.98
C SER A 34 32.47 -21.87 -19.72
N LYS A 35 31.92 -20.70 -19.87
CA LYS A 35 30.95 -20.13 -18.91
C LYS A 35 30.03 -19.11 -19.59
N LYS A 36 29.24 -19.58 -20.56
CA LYS A 36 28.10 -18.85 -21.08
C LYS A 36 26.92 -19.81 -21.16
N LYS A 37 26.26 -20.07 -20.03
CA LYS A 37 24.90 -20.63 -19.96
C LYS A 37 24.42 -20.74 -18.50
N ALA A 38 24.24 -19.62 -17.81
CA ALA A 38 23.45 -19.64 -16.57
C ALA A 38 23.10 -18.21 -16.10
N ALA A 39 22.53 -17.36 -16.95
CA ALA A 39 22.12 -16.02 -16.52
C ALA A 39 20.80 -15.54 -17.15
N SER A 40 19.80 -16.40 -17.34
CA SER A 40 18.50 -15.96 -17.90
C SER A 40 17.25 -16.31 -17.08
N LYS A 41 17.36 -16.95 -15.91
CA LYS A 41 16.17 -17.32 -15.11
C LYS A 41 15.79 -16.38 -13.93
N PRO A 42 16.65 -15.55 -13.32
CA PRO A 42 16.22 -14.69 -12.21
C PRO A 42 15.43 -13.43 -12.65
N ARG A 43 15.63 -12.94 -13.87
CA ARG A 43 14.99 -11.69 -14.34
C ARG A 43 13.48 -11.81 -14.57
N LYS A 44 12.98 -12.98 -14.99
CA LYS A 44 11.53 -13.21 -15.19
C LYS A 44 10.75 -13.33 -13.87
N LYS A 45 11.36 -13.93 -12.82
CA LYS A 45 10.73 -14.03 -11.50
C LYS A 45 10.67 -12.68 -10.76
N ALA A 46 11.67 -11.82 -10.92
CA ALA A 46 11.69 -10.48 -10.34
C ALA A 46 10.65 -9.57 -10.99
N ALA A 47 10.51 -9.61 -12.33
CA ALA A 47 9.50 -8.84 -13.05
C ALA A 47 8.06 -9.29 -12.74
N ALA A 48 7.82 -10.58 -12.51
CA ALA A 48 6.51 -11.09 -12.11
C ALA A 48 6.16 -10.69 -10.66
N ARG A 49 7.15 -10.61 -9.77
CA ARG A 49 6.97 -10.18 -8.38
C ARG A 49 6.70 -8.68 -8.28
N SER A 50 7.40 -7.85 -9.07
CA SER A 50 7.14 -6.41 -9.12
C SER A 50 5.78 -6.09 -9.72
N ARG A 51 5.33 -6.82 -10.75
CA ARG A 51 3.96 -6.67 -11.31
C ARG A 51 2.87 -7.04 -10.31
N LYS A 52 3.05 -8.11 -9.52
CA LYS A 52 2.11 -8.49 -8.45
C LYS A 52 2.07 -7.45 -7.32
N VAL A 53 3.20 -6.88 -6.94
CA VAL A 53 3.26 -5.82 -5.92
C VAL A 53 2.61 -4.54 -6.44
N ALA A 54 2.89 -4.13 -7.67
CA ALA A 54 2.27 -2.98 -8.30
C ALA A 54 0.75 -3.14 -8.47
N ALA A 55 0.28 -4.32 -8.88
CA ALA A 55 -1.14 -4.63 -8.97
C ALA A 55 -1.83 -4.60 -7.59
N LYS A 56 -1.19 -5.12 -6.55
CA LYS A 56 -1.69 -5.06 -5.17
C LYS A 56 -1.74 -3.63 -4.62
N GLN A 57 -0.74 -2.81 -4.94
CA GLN A 57 -0.71 -1.39 -4.58
C GLN A 57 -1.74 -0.57 -5.36
N ALA A 58 -1.94 -0.85 -6.65
CA ALA A 58 -2.97 -0.21 -7.46
C ALA A 58 -4.38 -0.57 -6.96
N ALA A 59 -4.62 -1.83 -6.61
CA ALA A 59 -5.89 -2.27 -6.02
C ALA A 59 -6.13 -1.67 -4.62
N ALA A 60 -5.07 -1.52 -3.80
CA ALA A 60 -5.16 -0.84 -2.50
C ALA A 60 -5.44 0.66 -2.67
N LYS A 61 -4.80 1.31 -3.66
CA LYS A 61 -5.04 2.72 -3.99
C LYS A 61 -6.44 2.95 -4.56
N ALA A 62 -6.96 2.03 -5.39
CA ALA A 62 -8.34 2.09 -5.88
C ALA A 62 -9.36 1.89 -4.76
N LYS A 63 -9.07 1.02 -3.77
CA LYS A 63 -9.88 0.90 -2.55
C LYS A 63 -9.85 2.16 -1.68
N SER A 64 -8.71 2.87 -1.61
CA SER A 64 -8.61 4.13 -0.87
C SER A 64 -9.30 5.32 -1.55
N GLN A 65 -9.66 5.20 -2.83
CA GLN A 65 -10.44 6.21 -3.56
C GLN A 65 -11.94 5.94 -3.56
N ARG A 66 -12.37 4.74 -3.11
CA ARG A 66 -13.80 4.43 -3.00
C ARG A 66 -14.41 5.24 -1.87
N ARG A 67 -15.47 5.97 -2.16
CA ARG A 67 -16.14 6.88 -1.23
C ARG A 67 -17.49 6.37 -0.76
N VAL A 68 -18.09 5.43 -1.48
CA VAL A 68 -19.37 4.79 -1.17
C VAL A 68 -19.17 3.28 -1.15
N PHE A 69 -19.60 2.65 -0.07
CA PHE A 69 -19.44 1.22 0.20
C PHE A 69 -20.82 0.58 0.36
N PHE A 70 -21.15 -0.30 -0.54
CA PHE A 70 -22.43 -1.00 -0.56
C PHE A 70 -22.42 -2.22 0.37
N PHE A 71 -23.58 -2.55 0.94
CA PHE A 71 -23.85 -3.80 1.65
C PHE A 71 -25.31 -4.23 1.43
N GLY A 72 -25.57 -5.52 1.33
CA GLY A 72 -26.90 -6.09 1.12
C GLY A 72 -26.87 -7.27 0.16
N GLY A 73 -27.91 -8.10 0.17
CA GLY A 73 -28.02 -9.25 -0.71
C GLY A 73 -26.87 -10.26 -0.56
N GLY A 74 -26.29 -10.40 0.63
CA GLY A 74 -25.14 -11.28 0.89
C GLY A 74 -23.80 -10.77 0.39
N ARG A 75 -23.72 -9.51 -0.05
CA ARG A 75 -22.51 -8.88 -0.57
C ARG A 75 -22.20 -7.59 0.18
N ALA A 76 -20.93 -7.40 0.56
CA ALA A 76 -20.45 -6.18 1.17
C ALA A 76 -19.13 -5.74 0.57
N ASP A 77 -18.97 -4.43 0.38
CA ASP A 77 -17.73 -3.82 -0.11
C ASP A 77 -16.73 -3.53 1.03
N GLY A 78 -17.16 -3.65 2.29
CA GLY A 78 -16.39 -3.42 3.50
C GLY A 78 -16.33 -4.64 4.42
N HIS A 79 -15.64 -4.48 5.55
CA HIS A 79 -15.51 -5.49 6.62
C HIS A 79 -15.23 -4.82 7.97
N ALA A 80 -15.31 -5.57 9.08
CA ALA A 80 -15.15 -5.06 10.46
C ALA A 80 -13.84 -4.31 10.71
N GLY A 81 -12.76 -4.64 10.00
CA GLY A 81 -11.46 -3.96 10.12
C GLY A 81 -11.42 -2.55 9.54
N MET A 82 -12.45 -2.11 8.80
CA MET A 82 -12.49 -0.80 8.13
C MET A 82 -13.20 0.28 8.96
N LYS A 83 -13.11 0.21 10.28
CA LYS A 83 -13.81 1.14 11.19
C LYS A 83 -13.40 2.61 11.00
N GLU A 84 -12.15 2.86 10.62
CA GLU A 84 -11.66 4.22 10.35
C GLU A 84 -12.32 4.84 9.11
N VAL A 85 -12.58 4.02 8.09
CA VAL A 85 -13.14 4.46 6.81
C VAL A 85 -14.66 4.45 6.81
N LEU A 86 -15.28 3.42 7.39
CA LEU A 86 -16.74 3.21 7.38
C LEU A 86 -17.45 3.68 8.65
N GLY A 87 -16.69 4.06 9.67
CA GLY A 87 -17.23 4.21 11.02
C GLY A 87 -17.57 2.85 11.64
N GLY A 88 -17.82 2.82 12.94
CA GLY A 88 -18.12 1.58 13.65
C GLY A 88 -19.40 0.90 13.15
N LYS A 89 -20.45 1.69 12.87
CA LYS A 89 -21.74 1.16 12.39
C LYS A 89 -21.65 0.59 10.98
N GLY A 90 -21.04 1.33 10.05
CA GLY A 90 -20.87 0.89 8.65
C GLY A 90 -20.01 -0.37 8.53
N ALA A 91 -18.91 -0.46 9.28
CA ALA A 91 -18.04 -1.62 9.32
C ALA A 91 -18.76 -2.88 9.86
N ASN A 92 -19.56 -2.72 10.91
CA ASN A 92 -20.34 -3.82 11.48
C ASN A 92 -21.46 -4.30 10.54
N LEU A 93 -22.18 -3.39 9.87
CA LEU A 93 -23.21 -3.77 8.89
C LEU A 93 -22.61 -4.55 7.71
N ALA A 94 -21.44 -4.11 7.21
CA ALA A 94 -20.72 -4.81 6.16
C ALA A 94 -20.28 -6.21 6.60
N GLU A 95 -19.76 -6.35 7.82
CA GLU A 95 -19.36 -7.64 8.39
C GLU A 95 -20.56 -8.57 8.56
N MET A 96 -21.65 -8.11 9.16
CA MET A 96 -22.87 -8.88 9.32
C MET A 96 -23.40 -9.41 7.99
N THR A 97 -23.41 -8.56 6.95
CA THR A 97 -23.80 -8.96 5.60
C THR A 97 -22.87 -10.05 5.04
N SER A 98 -21.56 -9.92 5.25
CA SER A 98 -20.57 -10.92 4.81
C SER A 98 -20.71 -12.26 5.52
N LEU A 99 -21.17 -12.25 6.77
CA LEU A 99 -21.48 -13.45 7.57
C LEU A 99 -22.83 -14.10 7.22
N GLY A 100 -23.58 -13.54 6.27
CA GLY A 100 -24.89 -14.05 5.86
C GLY A 100 -26.03 -13.69 6.81
N ILE A 101 -25.80 -12.77 7.76
CA ILE A 101 -26.87 -12.24 8.61
C ILE A 101 -27.79 -11.37 7.78
N PRO A 102 -29.11 -11.49 7.85
CA PRO A 102 -30.04 -10.69 7.08
C PRO A 102 -29.97 -9.22 7.51
N VAL A 103 -29.32 -8.40 6.68
CA VAL A 103 -29.22 -6.96 6.82
C VAL A 103 -29.94 -6.31 5.66
N PRO A 104 -30.81 -5.34 5.87
CA PRO A 104 -31.41 -4.57 4.77
C PRO A 104 -30.32 -3.97 3.88
N PRO A 105 -30.49 -3.97 2.55
CA PRO A 105 -29.49 -3.40 1.67
C PRO A 105 -29.34 -1.89 1.90
N GLY A 106 -28.10 -1.43 1.76
CA GLY A 106 -27.75 -0.04 1.99
C GLY A 106 -26.33 0.26 1.56
N PHE A 107 -25.89 1.48 1.85
CA PHE A 107 -24.51 1.87 1.59
C PHE A 107 -24.00 2.81 2.69
N THR A 108 -22.68 2.82 2.86
CA THR A 108 -21.97 3.70 3.78
C THR A 108 -21.11 4.69 3.01
N ILE A 109 -21.20 5.97 3.30
CA ILE A 109 -20.30 7.01 2.79
C ILE A 109 -19.08 7.05 3.72
N SER A 110 -17.86 7.08 3.15
CA SER A 110 -16.64 7.07 3.94
C SER A 110 -16.48 8.30 4.84
N THR A 111 -15.79 8.13 5.96
CA THR A 111 -15.50 9.20 6.92
C THR A 111 -14.68 10.34 6.32
N ASP A 112 -13.83 10.04 5.32
CA ASP A 112 -13.06 11.06 4.57
C ASP A 112 -13.98 12.05 3.87
N VAL A 113 -15.12 11.60 3.34
CA VAL A 113 -16.12 12.46 2.70
C VAL A 113 -16.77 13.40 3.73
N CYS A 114 -17.00 12.92 4.96
CA CYS A 114 -17.47 13.76 6.06
C CYS A 114 -16.50 14.90 6.36
N ALA A 115 -15.20 14.58 6.43
CA ALA A 115 -14.16 15.58 6.64
C ALA A 115 -14.08 16.59 5.48
N GLU A 116 -14.21 16.11 4.23
CA GLU A 116 -14.22 16.95 3.03
C GLU A 116 -15.47 17.85 2.98
N PHE A 117 -16.63 17.32 3.32
CA PHE A 117 -17.90 18.06 3.40
C PHE A 117 -17.80 19.24 4.37
N ASN A 118 -17.27 19.00 5.57
CA ASN A 118 -17.09 20.08 6.56
C ASN A 118 -16.10 21.16 6.09
N LYS A 119 -15.00 20.76 5.44
CA LYS A 119 -14.00 21.69 4.88
C LYS A 119 -14.55 22.53 3.74
N ARG A 120 -15.53 22.03 2.98
CA ARG A 120 -16.15 22.70 1.83
C ARG A 120 -17.40 23.51 2.17
N GLY A 121 -17.61 23.83 3.42
CA GLY A 121 -18.78 24.60 3.85
C GLY A 121 -20.08 23.84 3.64
N GLN A 122 -20.12 22.57 4.05
CA GLN A 122 -21.28 21.67 3.99
C GLN A 122 -21.78 21.39 2.56
N ARG A 123 -20.85 21.32 1.60
CA ARG A 123 -21.14 20.95 0.21
C ARG A 123 -20.57 19.59 -0.14
N LEU A 124 -21.43 18.71 -0.63
CA LEU A 124 -21.01 17.38 -1.08
C LEU A 124 -20.25 17.49 -2.41
N PRO A 125 -19.06 16.84 -2.56
CA PRO A 125 -18.36 16.78 -3.84
C PRO A 125 -19.23 16.13 -4.93
N VAL A 126 -19.21 16.69 -6.15
CA VAL A 126 -20.04 16.21 -7.27
C VAL A 126 -19.80 14.73 -7.56
N ALA A 127 -18.54 14.28 -7.51
CA ALA A 127 -18.20 12.88 -7.71
C ALA A 127 -18.88 11.95 -6.69
N VAL A 128 -18.91 12.35 -5.40
CA VAL A 128 -19.59 11.58 -4.35
C VAL A 128 -21.10 11.53 -4.58
N LYS A 129 -21.68 12.61 -5.06
CA LYS A 129 -23.11 12.65 -5.39
C LYS A 129 -23.47 11.64 -6.48
N ALA A 130 -22.64 11.50 -7.51
CA ALA A 130 -22.82 10.50 -8.56
C ALA A 130 -22.71 9.06 -8.01
N ASP A 131 -21.69 8.81 -7.16
CA ASP A 131 -21.49 7.50 -6.53
C ASP A 131 -22.67 7.13 -5.61
N VAL A 132 -23.21 8.09 -4.87
CA VAL A 132 -24.40 7.92 -4.01
C VAL A 132 -25.63 7.57 -4.83
N LEU A 133 -25.90 8.26 -5.94
CA LEU A 133 -27.03 7.94 -6.82
C LEU A 133 -26.92 6.54 -7.43
N THR A 134 -25.71 6.12 -7.81
CA THR A 134 -25.48 4.76 -8.29
C THR A 134 -25.71 3.72 -7.19
N ALA A 135 -25.25 3.97 -5.97
CA ALA A 135 -25.48 3.09 -4.84
C ALA A 135 -26.98 3.00 -4.47
N LEU A 136 -27.68 4.14 -4.52
CA LEU A 136 -29.13 4.21 -4.27
C LEU A 136 -29.89 3.35 -5.30
N ALA A 137 -29.59 3.48 -6.59
CA ALA A 137 -30.22 2.67 -7.63
C ALA A 137 -30.01 1.15 -7.39
N ASN A 138 -28.85 0.74 -6.89
CA ASN A 138 -28.59 -0.65 -6.52
C ASN A 138 -29.47 -1.11 -5.32
N VAL A 139 -29.67 -0.25 -4.33
CA VAL A 139 -30.57 -0.52 -3.20
C VAL A 139 -32.00 -0.66 -3.68
N GLU A 140 -32.49 0.28 -4.47
CA GLU A 140 -33.83 0.26 -5.07
C GLU A 140 -34.09 -1.03 -5.86
N GLN A 141 -33.13 -1.43 -6.68
CA GLN A 141 -33.22 -2.65 -7.46
C GLN A 141 -33.32 -3.90 -6.58
N LEU A 142 -32.57 -3.96 -5.46
CA LEU A 142 -32.61 -5.10 -4.54
C LEU A 142 -33.87 -5.14 -3.68
N MET A 143 -34.44 -4.00 -3.39
CA MET A 143 -35.64 -3.86 -2.56
C MET A 143 -36.92 -3.94 -3.39
N ASP A 144 -36.82 -3.81 -4.72
CA ASP A 144 -37.96 -3.64 -5.63
C ASP A 144 -38.87 -2.45 -5.23
N LEU A 145 -38.26 -1.40 -4.70
CA LEU A 145 -38.90 -0.19 -4.20
C LEU A 145 -38.10 1.04 -4.66
N ARG A 146 -38.79 2.16 -4.82
CA ARG A 146 -38.10 3.44 -5.09
C ARG A 146 -37.96 4.28 -3.83
N PHE A 147 -36.87 5.01 -3.74
CA PHE A 147 -36.63 5.90 -2.64
C PHE A 147 -37.52 7.14 -2.75
N GLY A 148 -38.39 7.30 -1.75
CA GLY A 148 -39.32 8.45 -1.68
C GLY A 148 -40.76 8.15 -2.10
N ASP A 149 -41.06 6.87 -2.42
CA ASP A 149 -42.45 6.40 -2.64
C ASP A 149 -43.13 6.11 -1.31
#